data_9e35e9352975e4ec2ff59913a1a4b1be
#
_entry.id   9e35e9352975e4ec2ff59913a1a4b1be
#
_cell.length_a   1.000
_cell.length_b   1.000
_cell.length_c   1.000
_cell.angle_alpha   90.00
_cell.angle_beta   90.00
_cell.angle_gamma   90.00
#
_symmetry.space_group_name_H-M   'P 1'
#
loop_
_entity.id
_entity.type
_entity.pdbx_description
1 polymer ?
#
loop_
_entity_poly.entity_id
_entity_poly.type
_entity_poly.pdbx_seq_one_letter_code
_entity_poly.pdbx_strand_id
1 'polypeptide(L)'
;MDHWGGGGGKWVQISKDSKHPFQGRTFGGGKREEIRGTRALGSGYAYGASNQSTIAGRPFPFGVWPLYWDQNFMNANEYGPRYDAIRPGGFIAFVSLKTTTEHFNTTENEVYYAIGDRESLLPLMISYVTWCHVTPAWPSRFDPTTANATVKLENVIQYFRGSTFALATPMYNNSFARIPDSGTTESSPLPEFMEYSPFRKCLDGVTENALAIVNKPPIDITSILIIVFTSTWFITLSVGVVVITLTFAFLVGIIVKVRECIFPDPAIERRRLEAARERRRQETIYENYP
;
A
#
# COMPACT_ATOMS: atom_id res chain seq x y z
N MET A 1 13.06 -4.92 21.33
CA MET A 1 12.76 -4.15 20.12
C MET A 1 11.79 -3.06 20.51
N ASP A 2 12.22 -1.82 20.44
CA ASP A 2 11.35 -0.72 20.75
C ASP A 2 10.26 -0.66 19.67
N HIS A 3 9.01 -0.82 20.09
CA HIS A 3 7.88 -0.77 19.17
C HIS A 3 7.64 0.68 18.77
N TRP A 4 8.03 1.04 17.57
CA TRP A 4 7.80 2.33 16.94
C TRP A 4 6.36 2.48 16.39
N GLY A 5 5.45 1.70 16.91
CA GLY A 5 4.08 1.70 16.45
C GLY A 5 3.22 2.69 17.22
N GLY A 6 2.49 3.54 16.57
CA GLY A 6 1.36 4.18 17.17
C GLY A 6 1.20 5.69 17.01
N GLY A 7 1.40 6.20 15.82
CA GLY A 7 0.83 7.51 15.51
C GLY A 7 -0.68 7.50 15.76
N GLY A 8 -1.25 8.55 16.30
CA GLY A 8 -2.67 8.66 16.61
C GLY A 8 -3.15 7.95 17.87
N GLY A 9 -2.28 7.19 18.55
CA GLY A 9 -2.60 6.51 19.80
C GLY A 9 -2.24 7.30 21.05
N LYS A 10 -2.13 6.59 22.18
CA LYS A 10 -1.66 7.19 23.44
C LYS A 10 -0.22 7.68 23.31
N TRP A 11 0.08 8.73 24.02
CA TRP A 11 1.44 9.21 24.20
C TRP A 11 2.29 8.16 24.89
N VAL A 12 3.40 7.81 24.27
CA VAL A 12 4.36 6.84 24.82
C VAL A 12 5.75 7.46 24.78
N GLN A 13 6.49 7.34 25.87
CA GLN A 13 7.89 7.76 25.90
C GLN A 13 8.73 6.79 25.06
N ILE A 14 9.57 7.33 24.15
CA ILE A 14 10.35 6.54 23.22
C ILE A 14 11.40 5.68 23.96
N SER A 15 12.15 6.30 24.87
CA SER A 15 13.13 5.58 25.69
C SER A 15 13.41 6.32 26.98
N LYS A 16 13.71 5.54 28.04
CA LYS A 16 14.24 6.04 29.30
C LYS A 16 15.77 5.94 29.36
N ASP A 17 16.38 5.25 28.41
CA ASP A 17 17.84 5.09 28.34
C ASP A 17 18.49 6.42 27.98
N SER A 18 19.41 6.89 28.82
CA SER A 18 20.16 8.12 28.62
C SER A 18 21.06 8.13 27.39
N LYS A 19 21.35 6.95 26.84
CA LYS A 19 22.15 6.79 25.60
C LYS A 19 21.31 6.81 24.34
N HIS A 20 19.98 6.73 24.47
CA HIS A 20 19.10 6.74 23.31
C HIS A 20 19.00 8.16 22.74
N PRO A 21 19.19 8.38 21.43
CA PRO A 21 19.19 9.71 20.81
C PRO A 21 17.87 10.49 21.03
N PHE A 22 16.78 9.79 21.31
CA PHE A 22 15.46 10.37 21.56
C PHE A 22 14.99 10.20 23.01
N GLN A 23 15.93 10.15 23.97
CA GLN A 23 15.57 10.07 25.38
C GLN A 23 14.64 11.22 25.77
N GLY A 24 13.59 10.89 26.51
CA GLY A 24 12.62 11.88 27.01
C GLY A 24 11.63 12.38 25.98
N ARG A 25 11.79 12.07 24.70
CA ARG A 25 10.81 12.40 23.65
C ARG A 25 9.68 11.38 23.66
N THR A 26 8.52 11.81 23.18
CA THR A 26 7.34 10.98 23.09
C THR A 26 6.93 10.76 21.64
N PHE A 27 6.19 9.72 21.39
CA PHE A 27 5.51 9.49 20.12
C PHE A 27 4.02 9.19 20.36
N GLY A 28 3.21 9.36 19.33
CA GLY A 28 1.76 9.18 19.41
C GLY A 28 0.98 10.47 19.67
N GLY A 29 -0.31 10.38 19.65
CA GLY A 29 -1.25 11.46 19.93
C GLY A 29 -1.63 12.35 18.75
N GLY A 30 -1.03 12.16 17.56
CA GLY A 30 -1.38 12.93 16.36
C GLY A 30 -2.77 12.61 15.84
N LYS A 31 -3.48 13.60 15.33
CA LYS A 31 -4.83 13.47 14.77
C LYS A 31 -4.84 13.74 13.28
N ARG A 32 -5.85 13.25 12.58
CA ARG A 32 -6.02 13.48 11.14
C ARG A 32 -6.10 14.96 10.78
N GLU A 33 -6.81 15.75 11.54
CA GLU A 33 -7.02 17.19 11.33
C GLU A 33 -5.72 18.00 11.45
N GLU A 34 -4.71 17.43 12.11
CA GLU A 34 -3.40 18.06 12.35
C GLU A 34 -2.32 17.62 11.38
N ILE A 35 -2.66 16.71 10.44
CA ILE A 35 -1.69 16.11 9.53
C ILE A 35 -1.12 17.13 8.53
N ARG A 36 -1.93 18.12 8.12
CA ARG A 36 -1.54 19.12 7.14
C ARG A 36 -0.66 20.19 7.78
N GLY A 37 0.54 20.35 7.25
CA GLY A 37 1.47 21.40 7.63
C GLY A 37 1.44 22.58 6.65
N THR A 38 2.59 23.22 6.54
CA THR A 38 2.88 24.32 5.60
C THR A 38 4.05 23.94 4.70
N ARG A 39 4.66 24.91 4.03
CA ARG A 39 5.89 24.73 3.26
C ARG A 39 7.17 24.77 4.12
N ALA A 40 7.03 25.08 5.41
CA ALA A 40 8.15 25.14 6.34
C ALA A 40 8.37 23.78 7.03
N LEU A 41 9.62 23.34 7.13
CA LEU A 41 9.98 22.18 7.92
C LEU A 41 9.62 22.41 9.39
N GLY A 42 9.11 21.40 10.06
CA GLY A 42 8.62 21.53 11.44
C GLY A 42 7.14 21.86 11.53
N SER A 43 6.44 21.98 10.42
CA SER A 43 4.98 22.15 10.37
C SER A 43 4.22 20.82 10.32
N GLY A 44 2.90 20.87 10.54
CA GLY A 44 2.04 19.67 10.58
C GLY A 44 2.19 18.88 11.87
N TYR A 45 2.55 19.56 12.96
CA TYR A 45 2.59 18.97 14.29
C TYR A 45 1.26 19.12 14.99
N ALA A 46 0.79 18.03 15.58
CA ALA A 46 -0.22 18.07 16.62
C ALA A 46 0.30 18.96 17.77
N TYR A 47 -0.52 19.74 18.42
CA TYR A 47 -0.18 20.57 19.58
C TYR A 47 0.07 22.06 19.33
N GLY A 48 -0.41 22.59 18.23
CA GLY A 48 -0.49 24.05 18.04
C GLY A 48 0.85 24.80 18.03
N ALA A 49 1.97 24.10 18.05
CA ALA A 49 3.29 24.71 17.97
C ALA A 49 3.63 25.07 16.50
N SER A 50 2.69 25.72 15.84
CA SER A 50 2.77 26.04 14.42
C SER A 50 3.82 27.11 14.09
N ASN A 51 4.34 27.81 15.08
CA ASN A 51 5.23 28.96 14.86
C ASN A 51 6.71 28.61 14.89
N GLN A 52 7.08 27.34 15.01
CA GLN A 52 8.48 26.93 15.02
C GLN A 52 8.82 26.26 13.69
N SER A 53 9.86 26.77 13.07
CA SER A 53 10.45 26.24 11.83
C SER A 53 11.42 25.08 12.06
N THR A 54 11.45 24.53 13.27
CA THR A 54 12.37 23.47 13.67
C THR A 54 11.63 22.24 14.23
N ILE A 55 12.25 21.08 14.09
CA ILE A 55 11.81 19.83 14.70
C ILE A 55 12.56 19.51 15.99
N ALA A 56 13.54 20.33 16.35
CA ALA A 56 14.45 20.10 17.47
C ALA A 56 13.69 19.88 18.79
N GLY A 57 13.99 18.78 19.48
CA GLY A 57 13.39 18.43 20.76
C GLY A 57 11.90 18.08 20.74
N ARG A 58 11.22 18.14 19.58
CA ARG A 58 9.76 17.95 19.48
C ARG A 58 9.39 16.46 19.50
N PRO A 59 8.18 16.12 19.97
CA PRO A 59 7.69 14.74 19.93
C PRO A 59 7.50 14.25 18.48
N PHE A 60 7.25 12.96 18.33
CA PHE A 60 6.90 12.31 17.06
C PHE A 60 5.42 11.90 17.09
N PRO A 61 4.49 12.82 16.84
CA PRO A 61 3.06 12.60 17.08
C PRO A 61 2.44 11.49 16.22
N PHE A 62 3.10 11.14 15.14
CA PHE A 62 2.63 10.13 14.20
C PHE A 62 3.52 8.87 14.16
N GLY A 63 4.43 8.74 15.10
CA GLY A 63 5.28 7.55 15.23
C GLY A 63 6.32 7.36 14.14
N VAL A 64 6.49 8.33 13.26
CA VAL A 64 7.50 8.34 12.19
C VAL A 64 8.43 9.52 12.40
N TRP A 65 9.68 9.38 12.00
CA TRP A 65 10.65 10.44 12.15
C TRP A 65 10.61 11.44 11.00
N PRO A 66 10.96 12.71 11.25
CA PRO A 66 10.99 13.75 10.23
C PRO A 66 11.88 13.40 9.04
N LEU A 67 11.61 14.02 7.91
CA LEU A 67 12.43 13.87 6.72
C LEU A 67 13.82 14.44 6.96
N TYR A 68 14.83 13.66 6.63
CA TYR A 68 16.22 14.10 6.66
C TYR A 68 16.57 14.79 5.33
N TRP A 69 17.16 15.97 5.40
CA TRP A 69 17.52 16.73 4.22
C TRP A 69 19.03 16.86 4.00
N ASP A 70 19.79 17.23 5.04
CA ASP A 70 21.25 17.20 5.00
C ASP A 70 21.87 17.30 6.43
N GLN A 71 23.17 17.02 6.52
CA GLN A 71 23.88 17.00 7.81
C GLN A 71 24.05 18.37 8.45
N ASN A 72 24.06 19.43 7.65
CA ASN A 72 24.35 20.78 8.09
C ASN A 72 23.10 21.56 8.45
N PHE A 73 21.93 21.03 8.10
CA PHE A 73 20.66 21.74 8.30
C PHE A 73 20.10 21.54 9.70
N MET A 74 20.24 20.34 10.26
CA MET A 74 19.84 20.01 11.63
C MET A 74 20.71 18.87 12.17
N ASN A 75 20.80 18.76 13.51
CA ASN A 75 21.54 17.68 14.14
C ASN A 75 20.99 16.31 13.78
N ALA A 76 21.86 15.33 13.55
CA ALA A 76 21.47 13.95 13.21
C ALA A 76 20.50 13.32 14.24
N ASN A 77 20.58 13.74 15.50
CA ASN A 77 19.70 13.30 16.58
C ASN A 77 18.23 13.72 16.40
N GLU A 78 17.96 14.69 15.53
CA GLU A 78 16.61 15.18 15.30
C GLU A 78 15.85 14.36 14.24
N TYR A 79 16.57 13.71 13.36
CA TYR A 79 16.00 12.93 12.25
C TYR A 79 15.98 11.42 12.47
N GLY A 80 16.66 10.95 13.51
CA GLY A 80 16.93 9.54 13.70
C GLY A 80 17.95 8.96 12.71
N PRO A 81 18.25 7.66 12.83
CA PRO A 81 19.18 6.97 11.94
C PRO A 81 18.75 7.09 10.47
N ARG A 82 19.73 7.36 9.61
CA ARG A 82 19.50 7.42 8.14
C ARG A 82 19.23 6.06 7.52
N TYR A 83 19.64 4.98 8.19
CA TYR A 83 19.68 3.64 7.62
C TYR A 83 18.40 2.83 7.92
N ASP A 84 18.01 2.04 6.96
CA ASP A 84 16.73 1.38 6.81
C ASP A 84 16.29 0.48 7.97
N ALA A 85 17.25 -0.21 8.58
CA ALA A 85 16.96 -1.27 9.54
C ALA A 85 16.37 -0.80 10.88
N ILE A 86 16.44 0.50 11.17
CA ILE A 86 16.08 1.06 12.49
C ILE A 86 15.02 2.17 12.34
N ARG A 87 14.73 2.61 11.13
CA ARG A 87 13.80 3.72 10.89
C ARG A 87 12.36 3.21 10.82
N PRO A 88 11.42 3.79 11.61
CA PRO A 88 10.00 3.45 11.51
C PRO A 88 9.46 3.76 10.10
N GLY A 89 8.72 2.80 9.53
CA GLY A 89 8.21 2.93 8.17
C GLY A 89 9.23 2.60 7.07
N GLY A 90 10.45 2.15 7.44
CA GLY A 90 11.51 1.82 6.51
C GLY A 90 12.29 3.05 6.05
N PHE A 91 13.06 2.92 4.99
CA PHE A 91 13.88 4.01 4.45
C PHE A 91 13.04 5.17 3.89
N ILE A 92 13.63 6.36 3.87
CA ILE A 92 13.01 7.50 3.19
C ILE A 92 13.04 7.21 1.68
N ALA A 93 11.87 7.25 1.10
CA ALA A 93 11.66 7.02 -0.32
C ALA A 93 11.02 8.22 -0.99
N PHE A 94 11.10 8.28 -2.29
CA PHE A 94 10.38 9.24 -3.10
C PHE A 94 9.78 8.56 -4.33
N VAL A 95 8.72 9.14 -4.84
CA VAL A 95 8.06 8.69 -6.07
C VAL A 95 7.64 9.89 -6.89
N SER A 96 7.81 9.82 -8.20
CA SER A 96 7.31 10.84 -9.12
C SER A 96 5.81 10.70 -9.32
N LEU A 97 5.11 11.82 -9.28
CA LEU A 97 3.68 11.95 -9.48
C LEU A 97 3.43 12.74 -10.76
N LYS A 98 3.02 12.03 -11.79
CA LYS A 98 2.67 12.58 -13.10
C LYS A 98 1.29 12.09 -13.48
N THR A 99 0.52 12.91 -14.15
CA THR A 99 -0.77 12.53 -14.73
C THR A 99 -0.77 12.79 -16.23
N THR A 100 -1.75 12.25 -16.93
CA THR A 100 -1.96 12.57 -18.34
C THR A 100 -2.79 13.83 -18.47
N THR A 101 -2.64 14.55 -19.58
CA THR A 101 -3.41 15.77 -19.88
C THR A 101 -4.91 15.51 -20.04
N GLU A 102 -5.31 14.26 -20.26
CA GLU A 102 -6.72 13.86 -20.41
C GLU A 102 -7.54 14.06 -19.13
N HIS A 103 -6.92 13.88 -17.96
CA HIS A 103 -7.61 13.95 -16.67
C HIS A 103 -7.54 15.34 -16.02
N PHE A 104 -6.40 15.98 -16.18
CA PHE A 104 -6.16 17.32 -15.66
C PHE A 104 -5.50 18.13 -16.76
N ASN A 105 -5.90 19.37 -16.91
CA ASN A 105 -5.25 20.29 -17.86
C ASN A 105 -3.86 20.69 -17.33
N THR A 106 -2.96 19.72 -17.27
CA THR A 106 -1.59 19.88 -16.79
C THR A 106 -0.66 20.27 -17.94
N THR A 107 0.37 21.03 -17.63
CA THR A 107 1.47 21.24 -18.58
C THR A 107 2.35 19.98 -18.61
N GLU A 108 3.01 19.70 -19.74
CA GLU A 108 3.91 18.53 -19.87
C GLU A 108 5.01 18.48 -18.81
N ASN A 109 5.35 19.62 -18.23
CA ASN A 109 6.40 19.74 -17.21
C ASN A 109 5.87 19.69 -15.77
N GLU A 110 4.57 19.54 -15.56
CA GLU A 110 4.00 19.51 -14.21
C GLU A 110 4.27 18.15 -13.54
N VAL A 111 5.37 18.10 -12.80
CA VAL A 111 5.82 16.91 -12.07
C VAL A 111 5.94 17.22 -10.60
N TYR A 112 5.29 16.40 -9.78
CA TYR A 112 5.43 16.42 -8.33
C TYR A 112 6.15 15.17 -7.84
N TYR A 113 6.62 15.24 -6.62
CA TYR A 113 7.26 14.13 -5.91
C TYR A 113 6.65 14.01 -4.53
N ALA A 114 6.23 12.80 -4.19
CA ALA A 114 5.91 12.46 -2.82
C ALA A 114 7.14 11.85 -2.15
N ILE A 115 7.48 12.35 -0.96
CA ILE A 115 8.66 11.96 -0.19
C ILE A 115 8.19 11.57 1.20
N GLY A 116 8.56 10.38 1.66
CA GLY A 116 8.16 9.88 2.97
C GLY A 116 8.79 8.53 3.28
N ASP A 117 8.33 7.90 4.33
CA ASP A 117 8.69 6.53 4.64
C ASP A 117 8.07 5.57 3.60
N ARG A 118 8.83 4.54 3.23
CA ARG A 118 8.45 3.58 2.20
C ARG A 118 7.10 2.92 2.46
N GLU A 119 6.84 2.54 3.70
CA GLU A 119 5.59 1.86 4.08
C GLU A 119 4.36 2.74 3.93
N SER A 120 4.50 4.05 4.10
CA SER A 120 3.41 5.00 3.83
C SER A 120 3.25 5.30 2.35
N LEU A 121 4.35 5.40 1.59
CA LEU A 121 4.29 5.71 0.16
C LEU A 121 3.62 4.61 -0.67
N LEU A 122 3.83 3.34 -0.32
CA LEU A 122 3.27 2.22 -1.09
C LEU A 122 1.73 2.24 -1.13
N PRO A 123 0.99 2.28 0.00
CA PRO A 123 -0.47 2.35 -0.03
C PRO A 123 -0.98 3.69 -0.55
N LEU A 124 -0.24 4.79 -0.29
CA LEU A 124 -0.63 6.10 -0.77
C LEU A 124 -0.53 6.20 -2.30
N MET A 125 0.43 5.51 -2.92
CA MET A 125 0.55 5.44 -4.37
C MET A 125 -0.70 4.83 -5.02
N ILE A 126 -1.29 3.81 -4.41
CA ILE A 126 -2.57 3.25 -4.89
C ILE A 126 -3.68 4.32 -4.88
N SER A 127 -3.73 5.12 -3.81
CA SER A 127 -4.70 6.21 -3.71
C SER A 127 -4.47 7.30 -4.76
N TYR A 128 -3.22 7.66 -5.03
CA TYR A 128 -2.90 8.63 -6.09
C TYR A 128 -3.28 8.13 -7.48
N VAL A 129 -3.01 6.86 -7.79
CA VAL A 129 -3.42 6.25 -9.07
C VAL A 129 -4.94 6.25 -9.20
N THR A 130 -5.65 5.87 -8.13
CA THR A 130 -7.11 5.73 -8.15
C THR A 130 -7.84 7.07 -8.26
N TRP A 131 -7.40 8.07 -7.48
CA TRP A 131 -8.15 9.31 -7.33
C TRP A 131 -7.60 10.48 -8.13
N CYS A 132 -6.29 10.51 -8.37
CA CYS A 132 -5.64 11.59 -9.11
C CYS A 132 -5.08 11.12 -10.46
N HIS A 133 -5.42 9.93 -10.90
CA HIS A 133 -4.98 9.38 -12.19
C HIS A 133 -3.46 9.48 -12.42
N VAL A 134 -2.70 9.30 -11.34
CA VAL A 134 -1.24 9.32 -11.40
C VAL A 134 -0.76 8.09 -12.14
N THR A 135 0.21 8.26 -13.03
CA THR A 135 0.88 7.13 -13.68
C THR A 135 1.57 6.26 -12.62
N PRO A 136 1.29 4.95 -12.58
CA PRO A 136 1.89 4.06 -11.60
C PRO A 136 3.43 4.12 -11.62
N ALA A 137 4.02 4.31 -10.45
CA ALA A 137 5.47 4.32 -10.26
C ALA A 137 5.83 3.66 -8.93
N TRP A 138 7.06 3.12 -8.86
CA TRP A 138 7.56 2.51 -7.63
C TRP A 138 8.40 3.50 -6.84
N PRO A 139 8.21 3.57 -5.50
CA PRO A 139 9.06 4.38 -4.66
C PRO A 139 10.52 3.92 -4.72
N SER A 140 11.40 4.89 -4.94
CA SER A 140 12.86 4.71 -4.93
C SER A 140 13.44 5.31 -3.67
N ARG A 141 14.62 4.85 -3.27
CA ARG A 141 15.33 5.40 -2.10
C ARG A 141 15.65 6.87 -2.34
N PHE A 142 15.33 7.70 -1.35
CA PHE A 142 15.62 9.12 -1.37
C PHE A 142 16.92 9.43 -0.61
N ASP A 143 17.86 10.07 -1.29
CA ASP A 143 19.05 10.63 -0.67
C ASP A 143 19.20 12.10 -1.10
N PRO A 144 18.83 13.04 -0.23
CA PRO A 144 18.92 14.47 -0.54
C PRO A 144 20.35 15.01 -0.55
N THR A 145 21.34 14.23 -0.10
CA THR A 145 22.74 14.66 0.00
C THR A 145 23.54 14.46 -1.28
N THR A 146 22.97 13.77 -2.25
CA THR A 146 23.61 13.59 -3.55
C THR A 146 23.63 14.92 -4.32
N ALA A 147 24.72 15.20 -5.00
CA ALA A 147 24.88 16.43 -5.80
C ALA A 147 23.77 16.63 -6.84
N ASN A 148 23.24 15.51 -7.36
CA ASN A 148 22.20 15.47 -8.37
C ASN A 148 20.83 15.05 -7.80
N ALA A 149 20.56 15.36 -6.52
CA ALA A 149 19.26 15.07 -5.94
C ALA A 149 18.15 15.74 -6.77
N THR A 150 17.19 14.95 -7.21
CA THR A 150 16.05 15.42 -8.03
C THR A 150 15.23 16.47 -7.31
N VAL A 151 15.16 16.37 -5.98
CA VAL A 151 14.39 17.27 -5.11
C VAL A 151 15.28 17.69 -3.94
N LYS A 152 15.21 18.96 -3.60
CA LYS A 152 15.90 19.56 -2.47
C LYS A 152 14.90 20.10 -1.45
N LEU A 153 15.38 20.48 -0.27
CA LEU A 153 14.55 21.07 0.78
C LEU A 153 13.71 22.24 0.28
N GLU A 154 14.30 23.09 -0.57
CA GLU A 154 13.69 24.29 -1.12
C GLU A 154 12.53 23.99 -2.10
N ASN A 155 12.48 22.78 -2.61
CA ASN A 155 11.47 22.34 -3.57
C ASN A 155 10.16 21.88 -2.90
N VAL A 156 10.10 21.82 -1.58
CA VAL A 156 8.91 21.36 -0.85
C VAL A 156 7.78 22.39 -0.95
N ILE A 157 6.64 21.96 -1.44
CA ILE A 157 5.42 22.77 -1.57
C ILE A 157 4.43 22.53 -0.43
N GLN A 158 4.52 21.39 0.26
CA GLN A 158 3.65 21.05 1.38
C GLN A 158 4.26 19.96 2.24
N TYR A 159 4.33 20.19 3.55
CA TYR A 159 4.63 19.16 4.55
C TYR A 159 3.37 18.59 5.14
N PHE A 160 3.45 17.33 5.55
CA PHE A 160 2.40 16.61 6.25
C PHE A 160 2.99 15.80 7.40
N ARG A 161 2.14 15.43 8.36
CA ARG A 161 2.41 14.46 9.40
C ARG A 161 3.70 14.79 10.19
N GLY A 162 3.75 16.02 10.74
CA GLY A 162 4.91 16.47 11.51
C GLY A 162 6.21 16.49 10.70
N SER A 163 6.12 16.91 9.44
CA SER A 163 7.25 16.96 8.50
C SER A 163 7.92 15.60 8.22
N THR A 164 7.18 14.52 8.42
CA THR A 164 7.62 13.15 8.07
C THR A 164 7.27 12.76 6.64
N PHE A 165 6.46 13.60 5.98
CA PHE A 165 6.02 13.44 4.61
C PHE A 165 5.97 14.80 3.91
N ALA A 166 6.33 14.84 2.64
CA ALA A 166 6.31 16.07 1.85
C ALA A 166 5.85 15.82 0.41
N LEU A 167 5.15 16.81 -0.14
CA LEU A 167 5.01 16.99 -1.58
C LEU A 167 6.00 18.06 -2.03
N ALA A 168 6.69 17.82 -3.13
CA ALA A 168 7.73 18.70 -3.65
C ALA A 168 7.70 18.74 -5.17
N THR A 169 8.28 19.79 -5.75
CA THR A 169 8.48 19.91 -7.20
C THR A 169 9.71 20.74 -7.52
N PRO A 170 10.55 20.36 -8.48
CA PRO A 170 11.70 21.14 -8.91
C PRO A 170 11.32 22.54 -9.48
N MET A 171 10.05 22.74 -9.84
CA MET A 171 9.55 24.02 -10.34
C MET A 171 9.31 25.08 -9.26
N TYR A 172 9.51 24.72 -7.98
CA TYR A 172 9.35 25.60 -6.84
C TYR A 172 10.65 25.76 -6.09
N ASN A 173 10.92 26.96 -5.61
CA ASN A 173 12.08 27.27 -4.77
C ASN A 173 11.66 28.17 -3.61
N ASN A 174 11.67 27.62 -2.41
CA ASN A 174 11.39 28.34 -1.18
C ASN A 174 12.67 28.95 -0.63
N SER A 175 12.88 30.24 -0.82
CA SER A 175 14.07 30.97 -0.33
C SER A 175 14.19 30.96 1.21
N PHE A 176 13.10 30.73 1.93
CA PHE A 176 13.06 30.67 3.39
C PHE A 176 13.31 29.26 3.95
N ALA A 177 13.37 28.25 3.10
CA ALA A 177 13.44 26.86 3.55
C ALA A 177 14.64 26.54 4.44
N ARG A 178 15.77 27.21 4.24
CA ARG A 178 17.03 27.00 5.00
C ARG A 178 17.26 27.99 6.12
N ILE A 179 16.33 28.83 6.43
CA ILE A 179 16.45 29.78 7.54
C ILE A 179 15.86 29.11 8.80
N PRO A 180 16.70 28.43 9.62
CA PRO A 180 16.24 27.86 10.86
C PRO A 180 15.98 29.00 11.86
N ASP A 181 14.97 28.81 12.69
CA ASP A 181 14.70 29.67 13.86
C ASP A 181 14.43 31.16 13.60
N SER A 182 14.06 31.53 12.39
CA SER A 182 13.63 32.91 12.11
C SER A 182 12.36 33.32 12.88
N GLY A 183 11.72 32.34 13.55
CA GLY A 183 10.42 32.55 14.19
C GLY A 183 9.28 32.80 13.18
N THR A 184 9.61 32.82 11.89
CA THR A 184 8.65 33.05 10.81
C THR A 184 8.35 31.74 10.11
N THR A 185 7.08 31.48 9.91
CA THR A 185 6.58 30.44 9.02
C THR A 185 6.53 30.94 7.57
N GLU A 186 7.28 31.96 7.27
CA GLU A 186 7.34 32.55 5.93
C GLU A 186 7.81 31.52 4.91
N SER A 187 7.20 31.56 3.76
CA SER A 187 7.55 30.73 2.63
C SER A 187 7.33 31.53 1.37
N SER A 188 8.18 31.34 0.40
CA SER A 188 7.98 31.96 -0.93
C SER A 188 6.59 31.62 -1.44
N PRO A 189 5.86 32.53 -2.06
CA PRO A 189 4.55 32.24 -2.64
C PRO A 189 4.69 31.13 -3.70
N LEU A 190 3.66 30.32 -3.82
CA LEU A 190 3.59 29.36 -4.91
C LEU A 190 3.38 30.13 -6.23
N PRO A 191 4.00 29.68 -7.33
CA PRO A 191 3.62 30.15 -8.67
C PRO A 191 2.12 29.97 -8.91
N GLU A 192 1.52 30.93 -9.58
CA GLU A 192 0.06 30.97 -9.79
C GLU A 192 -0.48 29.68 -10.44
N PHE A 193 0.24 29.15 -11.44
CA PHE A 193 -0.15 27.90 -12.09
C PHE A 193 -0.18 26.70 -11.14
N MET A 194 0.69 26.68 -10.11
CA MET A 194 0.66 25.64 -9.08
C MET A 194 -0.44 25.89 -8.06
N GLU A 195 -0.68 27.13 -7.67
CA GLU A 195 -1.68 27.45 -6.66
C GLU A 195 -3.08 27.02 -7.12
N TYR A 196 -3.37 27.19 -8.39
CA TYR A 196 -4.67 26.83 -8.97
C TYR A 196 -4.70 25.46 -9.64
N SER A 197 -3.58 24.75 -9.75
CA SER A 197 -3.52 23.42 -10.37
C SER A 197 -4.52 22.45 -9.75
N PRO A 198 -5.49 21.91 -10.51
CA PRO A 198 -6.39 20.88 -10.04
C PRO A 198 -5.66 19.60 -9.67
N PHE A 199 -4.60 19.27 -10.40
CA PHE A 199 -3.79 18.08 -10.13
C PHE A 199 -3.09 18.19 -8.78
N ARG A 200 -2.41 19.31 -8.48
CA ARG A 200 -1.82 19.54 -7.17
C ARG A 200 -2.87 19.46 -6.04
N LYS A 201 -4.03 20.08 -6.22
CA LYS A 201 -5.12 20.04 -5.23
C LYS A 201 -5.59 18.60 -4.98
N CYS A 202 -5.66 17.78 -6.04
CA CYS A 202 -5.97 16.36 -5.89
C CYS A 202 -4.90 15.65 -5.06
N LEU A 203 -3.61 15.84 -5.36
CA LEU A 203 -2.51 15.25 -4.60
C LEU A 203 -2.52 15.67 -3.14
N ASP A 204 -2.73 16.96 -2.85
CA ASP A 204 -2.87 17.48 -1.49
C ASP A 204 -4.02 16.79 -0.74
N GLY A 205 -5.20 16.75 -1.35
CA GLY A 205 -6.39 16.16 -0.74
C GLY A 205 -6.26 14.66 -0.51
N VAL A 206 -5.69 13.93 -1.46
CA VAL A 206 -5.42 12.49 -1.27
C VAL A 206 -4.39 12.26 -0.18
N THR A 207 -3.33 13.05 -0.12
CA THR A 207 -2.33 12.94 0.95
C THR A 207 -2.95 13.18 2.31
N GLU A 208 -3.73 14.24 2.45
CA GLU A 208 -4.38 14.61 3.71
C GLU A 208 -5.32 13.52 4.22
N ASN A 209 -6.05 12.87 3.33
CA ASN A 209 -7.07 11.88 3.68
C ASN A 209 -6.51 10.44 3.78
N ALA A 210 -5.57 10.05 2.93
CA ALA A 210 -5.13 8.66 2.79
C ALA A 210 -3.77 8.36 3.44
N LEU A 211 -2.94 9.39 3.73
CA LEU A 211 -1.67 9.15 4.41
C LEU A 211 -1.91 8.53 5.79
N ALA A 212 -1.26 7.41 6.06
CA ALA A 212 -1.42 6.70 7.33
C ALA A 212 -0.98 7.56 8.52
N ILE A 213 -1.85 7.74 9.50
CA ILE A 213 -1.56 8.42 10.76
C ILE A 213 -1.30 7.44 11.91
N VAL A 214 -1.72 6.20 11.71
CA VAL A 214 -1.49 5.10 12.66
C VAL A 214 -0.41 4.23 12.06
N ASN A 215 0.69 4.04 12.76
CA ASN A 215 1.58 2.96 12.42
C ASN A 215 0.82 1.65 12.61
N LYS A 216 0.48 1.01 11.52
CA LYS A 216 0.29 -0.43 11.60
C LYS A 216 1.62 -0.99 12.13
N PRO A 217 1.59 -1.88 13.11
CA PRO A 217 2.80 -2.60 13.50
C PRO A 217 3.45 -3.10 12.21
N PRO A 218 4.78 -3.11 12.12
CA PRO A 218 5.45 -3.60 10.93
C PRO A 218 4.79 -4.91 10.57
N ILE A 219 4.37 -5.03 9.31
CA ILE A 219 3.65 -6.21 8.85
C ILE A 219 4.50 -7.38 9.30
N ASP A 220 4.05 -8.08 10.30
CA ASP A 220 4.76 -9.21 10.83
C ASP A 220 4.80 -10.23 9.70
N ILE A 221 5.98 -10.34 9.09
CA ILE A 221 6.23 -11.26 7.96
C ILE A 221 5.80 -12.67 8.35
N THR A 222 5.90 -13.01 9.64
CA THR A 222 5.37 -14.27 10.19
C THR A 222 3.86 -14.36 10.05
N SER A 223 3.11 -13.29 10.30
CA SER A 223 1.66 -13.27 10.11
C SER A 223 1.26 -13.39 8.63
N ILE A 224 1.99 -12.76 7.72
CA ILE A 224 1.77 -12.93 6.28
C ILE A 224 2.13 -14.36 5.85
N LEU A 225 3.26 -14.88 6.28
CA LEU A 225 3.65 -16.25 5.99
C LEU A 225 2.61 -17.24 6.53
N ILE A 226 2.11 -17.05 7.75
CA ILE A 226 1.04 -17.90 8.30
C ILE A 226 -0.22 -17.81 7.45
N ILE A 227 -0.65 -16.61 7.04
CA ILE A 227 -1.83 -16.43 6.17
C ILE A 227 -1.61 -17.10 4.81
N VAL A 228 -0.46 -16.93 4.20
CA VAL A 228 -0.11 -17.55 2.91
C VAL A 228 -0.02 -19.07 3.05
N PHE A 229 0.64 -19.59 4.09
CA PHE A 229 0.72 -21.03 4.34
C PHE A 229 -0.65 -21.64 4.66
N THR A 230 -1.45 -21.01 5.51
CA THR A 230 -2.78 -21.52 5.82
C THR A 230 -3.70 -21.47 4.60
N SER A 231 -3.68 -20.41 3.80
CA SER A 231 -4.50 -20.31 2.59
C SER A 231 -4.08 -21.32 1.52
N THR A 232 -2.79 -21.55 1.30
CA THR A 232 -2.29 -22.58 0.38
C THR A 232 -2.60 -24.00 0.88
N TRP A 233 -2.52 -24.24 2.17
CA TRP A 233 -2.94 -25.53 2.77
C TRP A 233 -4.44 -25.78 2.59
N PHE A 234 -5.28 -24.78 2.84
CA PHE A 234 -6.72 -24.90 2.61
C PHE A 234 -7.07 -25.16 1.15
N ILE A 235 -6.39 -24.49 0.22
CA ILE A 235 -6.59 -24.69 -1.22
C ILE A 235 -6.16 -26.10 -1.64
N THR A 236 -4.99 -26.57 -1.22
CA THR A 236 -4.50 -27.92 -1.56
C THR A 236 -5.36 -29.00 -0.93
N LEU A 237 -5.84 -28.81 0.28
CA LEU A 237 -6.72 -29.75 0.96
C LEU A 237 -8.10 -29.83 0.29
N SER A 238 -8.67 -28.69 -0.08
CA SER A 238 -9.96 -28.65 -0.79
C SER A 238 -9.86 -29.25 -2.20
N VAL A 239 -8.82 -28.96 -2.96
CA VAL A 239 -8.57 -29.58 -4.28
C VAL A 239 -8.36 -31.09 -4.13
N GLY A 240 -7.60 -31.54 -3.11
CA GLY A 240 -7.41 -32.96 -2.82
C GLY A 240 -8.72 -33.70 -2.54
N VAL A 241 -9.61 -33.12 -1.72
CA VAL A 241 -10.94 -33.70 -1.45
C VAL A 241 -11.78 -33.80 -2.71
N VAL A 242 -11.80 -32.75 -3.54
CA VAL A 242 -12.56 -32.77 -4.81
C VAL A 242 -12.03 -33.85 -5.75
N VAL A 243 -10.72 -33.99 -5.89
CA VAL A 243 -10.12 -35.02 -6.75
C VAL A 243 -10.46 -36.42 -6.23
N ILE A 244 -10.38 -36.65 -4.93
CA ILE A 244 -10.73 -37.96 -4.32
C ILE A 244 -12.20 -38.29 -4.53
N THR A 245 -13.10 -37.32 -4.35
CA THR A 245 -14.55 -37.56 -4.56
C THR A 245 -14.88 -37.85 -6.01
N LEU A 246 -14.27 -37.14 -6.96
CA LEU A 246 -14.47 -37.38 -8.39
C LEU A 246 -13.94 -38.76 -8.84
N THR A 247 -12.75 -39.15 -8.35
CA THR A 247 -12.16 -40.47 -8.63
C THR A 247 -13.02 -41.58 -8.04
N PHE A 248 -13.51 -41.41 -6.82
CA PHE A 248 -14.43 -42.38 -6.21
C PHE A 248 -15.74 -42.50 -6.97
N ALA A 249 -16.36 -41.40 -7.35
CA ALA A 249 -17.58 -41.41 -8.15
C ALA A 249 -17.36 -42.10 -9.52
N PHE A 250 -16.23 -41.86 -10.17
CA PHE A 250 -15.84 -42.51 -11.41
C PHE A 250 -15.67 -44.01 -11.26
N LEU A 251 -14.97 -44.46 -10.19
CA LEU A 251 -14.82 -45.89 -9.88
C LEU A 251 -16.14 -46.58 -9.59
N VAL A 252 -17.02 -45.94 -8.82
CA VAL A 252 -18.37 -46.46 -8.57
C VAL A 252 -19.15 -46.58 -9.87
N GLY A 253 -19.08 -45.59 -10.77
CA GLY A 253 -19.72 -45.64 -12.10
C GLY A 253 -19.19 -46.79 -12.95
N ILE A 254 -17.88 -47.05 -12.92
CA ILE A 254 -17.31 -48.22 -13.62
C ILE A 254 -17.83 -49.53 -13.01
N ILE A 255 -17.85 -49.65 -11.69
CA ILE A 255 -18.31 -50.87 -10.99
C ILE A 255 -19.78 -51.14 -11.34
N VAL A 256 -20.64 -50.10 -11.36
CA VAL A 256 -22.05 -50.25 -11.74
C VAL A 256 -22.18 -50.73 -13.17
N LYS A 257 -21.45 -50.13 -14.12
CA LYS A 257 -21.45 -50.53 -15.53
C LYS A 257 -20.93 -51.97 -15.73
N VAL A 258 -19.86 -52.34 -15.05
CA VAL A 258 -19.31 -53.69 -15.09
C VAL A 258 -20.33 -54.70 -14.53
N ARG A 259 -21.00 -54.36 -13.43
CA ARG A 259 -22.05 -55.15 -12.85
C ARG A 259 -23.22 -55.34 -13.81
N GLU A 260 -23.66 -54.29 -14.51
CA GLU A 260 -24.71 -54.37 -15.54
C GLU A 260 -24.29 -55.23 -16.74
N CYS A 261 -23.01 -55.23 -17.12
CA CYS A 261 -22.49 -56.09 -18.17
C CYS A 261 -22.38 -57.57 -17.75
N ILE A 262 -22.00 -57.85 -16.49
CA ILE A 262 -21.80 -59.21 -16.00
C ILE A 262 -23.15 -59.85 -15.57
N PHE A 263 -24.01 -59.06 -15.00
CA PHE A 263 -25.32 -59.47 -14.50
C PHE A 263 -26.42 -58.60 -15.15
N PRO A 264 -26.73 -58.83 -16.45
CA PRO A 264 -27.76 -58.08 -17.10
C PRO A 264 -29.11 -58.36 -16.41
N ASP A 265 -29.88 -57.29 -16.21
CA ASP A 265 -31.22 -57.38 -15.60
C ASP A 265 -32.10 -58.43 -16.40
N PRO A 266 -32.52 -59.47 -15.73
CA PRO A 266 -33.31 -60.53 -16.40
C PRO A 266 -34.57 -59.97 -17.07
N ALA A 267 -35.07 -58.83 -16.64
CA ALA A 267 -36.23 -58.19 -17.30
C ALA A 267 -35.86 -57.60 -18.67
N ILE A 268 -34.62 -57.05 -18.79
CA ILE A 268 -34.11 -56.48 -20.06
C ILE A 268 -33.85 -57.64 -21.05
N GLU A 269 -33.29 -58.74 -20.56
CA GLU A 269 -33.01 -59.92 -21.38
C GLU A 269 -34.31 -60.58 -21.91
N ARG A 270 -35.32 -60.66 -21.07
CA ARG A 270 -36.66 -61.12 -21.50
C ARG A 270 -37.27 -60.27 -22.62
N ARG A 271 -37.20 -58.92 -22.46
CA ARG A 271 -37.67 -57.97 -23.50
C ARG A 271 -36.88 -58.09 -24.80
N ARG A 272 -35.61 -58.35 -24.77
CA ARG A 272 -34.78 -58.59 -25.96
C ARG A 272 -35.15 -59.89 -26.65
N LEU A 273 -35.38 -60.93 -25.88
CA LEU A 273 -35.83 -62.23 -26.41
C LEU A 273 -37.24 -62.14 -27.00
N GLU A 274 -38.15 -61.42 -26.39
CA GLU A 274 -39.51 -61.19 -26.94
C GLU A 274 -39.47 -60.38 -28.24
N ALA A 275 -38.67 -59.29 -28.26
CA ALA A 275 -38.47 -58.48 -29.47
C ALA A 275 -37.83 -59.32 -30.62
N ALA A 276 -36.86 -60.18 -30.30
CA ALA A 276 -36.24 -61.08 -31.27
C ALA A 276 -37.19 -62.13 -31.80
N ARG A 277 -38.14 -62.68 -30.96
CA ARG A 277 -39.18 -63.59 -31.38
C ARG A 277 -40.23 -62.93 -32.28
N GLU A 278 -40.54 -61.65 -31.97
CA GLU A 278 -41.47 -60.88 -32.77
C GLU A 278 -40.94 -60.58 -34.17
N ARG A 279 -39.64 -60.19 -34.26
CA ARG A 279 -38.95 -60.02 -35.57
C ARG A 279 -38.95 -61.29 -36.40
N ARG A 280 -38.63 -62.43 -35.83
CA ARG A 280 -38.68 -63.70 -36.53
C ARG A 280 -40.09 -64.06 -37.02
N ARG A 281 -41.11 -63.72 -36.21
CA ARG A 281 -42.50 -63.90 -36.66
C ARG A 281 -42.83 -63.02 -37.87
N GLN A 282 -42.40 -61.81 -37.87
CA GLN A 282 -42.59 -60.91 -39.01
C GLN A 282 -41.85 -61.39 -40.27
N GLU A 283 -40.59 -61.81 -40.11
CA GLU A 283 -39.83 -62.40 -41.22
C GLU A 283 -40.51 -63.62 -41.82
N THR A 284 -41.05 -64.52 -41.00
CA THR A 284 -41.74 -65.69 -41.45
C THR A 284 -43.06 -65.35 -42.14
N ILE A 285 -43.75 -64.26 -41.79
CA ILE A 285 -44.95 -63.76 -42.44
C ILE A 285 -44.61 -63.22 -43.85
N TYR A 286 -43.45 -62.48 -43.96
CA TYR A 286 -43.04 -61.98 -45.26
C TYR A 286 -42.55 -63.04 -46.24
N GLU A 287 -41.97 -64.15 -45.75
CA GLU A 287 -41.54 -65.26 -46.64
C GLU A 287 -42.67 -66.12 -47.15
N ASN A 288 -43.87 -66.09 -46.52
CA ASN A 288 -44.98 -66.91 -46.90
C ASN A 288 -46.09 -66.17 -47.69
N TYR A 289 -45.85 -64.93 -48.11
CA TYR A 289 -46.75 -64.24 -49.03
C TYR A 289 -46.17 -64.26 -50.46
N PRO A 290 -46.89 -64.83 -51.43
CA PRO A 290 -46.48 -64.89 -52.81
C PRO A 290 -46.49 -63.53 -53.51
#